data_053f2f464077e2d429ec6c0bb1c50873
#
_entry.id   053f2f464077e2d429ec6c0bb1c50873
#
_cell.length_a   1.000
_cell.length_b   1.000
_cell.length_c   1.000
_cell.angle_alpha   90.00
_cell.angle_beta   90.00
_cell.angle_gamma   90.00
#
_symmetry.space_group_name_H-M   'P 1'
#
loop_
_entity.id
_entity.type
_entity.pdbx_description
1 polymer ?
#
loop_
_entity_poly.entity_id
_entity_poly.type
_entity_poly.pdbx_seq_one_letter_code
_entity_poly.pdbx_strand_id
1 'polypeptide(L)'
;MNEKQWAPSIPDGPDSVTEPVADRVRRRTEVPQTLTAGVGEVPARHRVFDPALKHFDEAFRPADGVVEDPELRARWRTARRAALELALAAVAGSPWAGSLVLRGSMLMGAWFGDAARAPKDIDFVVVPETWRIEEPRTREMLDDIAAAAERLAAERGTDLAILAAGAVSEYIWTYERVPGHRLVLPWTAPGLPGGQVQLDFVFNERLPTPPRAAEVAGVRLAAADRESSLAWKLMWLSCDMYPQAKDLYDAVLLAESCTLPLSLLETVLREADEWPGRPGEPLGLAVFEDAVREVDWSDFDDGHPDTEAARRDLGARLLAALAPVVGAA
;
A
#
# COMPACT_ATOMS: atom_id res chain seq x y z
N MET A 1 32.01 -8.02 12.66
CA MET A 1 30.63 -7.77 12.26
C MET A 1 30.68 -7.60 10.75
N ASN A 2 30.18 -8.61 10.03
CA ASN A 2 30.14 -8.57 8.54
C ASN A 2 28.89 -7.80 8.16
N GLU A 3 29.04 -6.57 7.69
CA GLU A 3 28.06 -5.92 6.87
C GLU A 3 27.92 -6.76 5.60
N LYS A 4 26.89 -7.60 5.55
CA LYS A 4 26.43 -8.15 4.28
C LYS A 4 25.87 -6.97 3.51
N GLN A 5 26.65 -6.45 2.58
CA GLN A 5 26.16 -5.63 1.49
C GLN A 5 25.08 -6.44 0.77
N TRP A 6 23.85 -6.18 1.10
CA TRP A 6 22.68 -6.64 0.38
C TRP A 6 22.58 -5.77 -0.88
N ALA A 7 23.20 -6.22 -1.97
CA ALA A 7 22.82 -5.70 -3.28
C ALA A 7 21.49 -6.38 -3.63
N PRO A 8 20.39 -5.64 -3.82
CA PRO A 8 19.17 -6.22 -4.34
C PRO A 8 19.52 -6.80 -5.70
N SER A 9 19.41 -8.12 -5.85
CA SER A 9 19.36 -8.71 -7.18
C SER A 9 18.01 -8.33 -7.77
N ILE A 10 17.91 -7.10 -8.30
CA ILE A 10 16.89 -6.79 -9.29
C ILE A 10 17.16 -7.80 -10.38
N PRO A 11 16.23 -8.69 -10.72
CA PRO A 11 16.44 -9.60 -11.84
C PRO A 11 16.76 -8.71 -13.03
N ASP A 12 17.91 -8.92 -13.66
CA ASP A 12 18.21 -8.33 -14.95
C ASP A 12 17.15 -8.89 -15.92
N GLY A 13 15.99 -8.20 -15.97
CA GLY A 13 15.01 -8.45 -17.00
C GLY A 13 15.71 -8.28 -18.34
N PRO A 14 15.35 -9.03 -19.38
CA PRO A 14 15.98 -8.91 -20.68
C PRO A 14 15.96 -7.44 -21.05
N ASP A 15 17.15 -6.83 -21.24
CA ASP A 15 17.31 -5.46 -21.70
C ASP A 15 16.39 -5.28 -22.91
N SER A 16 15.24 -4.64 -22.71
CA SER A 16 14.41 -4.31 -23.86
C SER A 16 15.20 -3.30 -24.65
N VAL A 17 15.54 -3.64 -25.88
CA VAL A 17 16.38 -2.84 -26.81
C VAL A 17 15.79 -1.45 -27.05
N THR A 18 14.57 -1.20 -26.57
CA THR A 18 13.78 0.01 -26.75
C THR A 18 13.77 0.97 -25.55
N GLU A 19 14.43 0.60 -24.45
CA GLU A 19 14.39 1.45 -23.26
C GLU A 19 15.31 2.67 -23.43
N PRO A 20 14.83 3.90 -23.13
CA PRO A 20 15.65 5.10 -23.16
C PRO A 20 16.87 4.96 -22.23
N VAL A 21 18.04 5.42 -22.69
CA VAL A 21 19.30 5.40 -21.93
C VAL A 21 19.13 6.07 -20.56
N ALA A 22 18.31 7.12 -20.48
CA ALA A 22 18.00 7.81 -19.24
C ALA A 22 17.34 6.91 -18.19
N ASP A 23 16.43 6.00 -18.59
CA ASP A 23 15.74 5.10 -17.67
C ASP A 23 16.67 3.97 -17.21
N ARG A 24 17.60 3.55 -18.07
CA ARG A 24 18.64 2.58 -17.73
C ARG A 24 19.66 3.14 -16.75
N VAL A 25 20.07 4.40 -16.92
CA VAL A 25 20.96 5.11 -16.00
C VAL A 25 20.26 5.34 -14.67
N ARG A 26 18.97 5.71 -14.70
CA ARG A 26 18.16 5.95 -13.50
C ARG A 26 18.01 4.70 -12.65
N ARG A 27 17.80 3.52 -13.26
CA ARG A 27 17.79 2.23 -12.55
C ARG A 27 19.16 1.88 -11.94
N ARG A 28 20.25 2.23 -12.61
CA ARG A 28 21.61 2.00 -12.09
C ARG A 28 22.00 2.95 -10.95
N THR A 29 21.35 4.10 -10.84
CA THR A 29 21.58 5.07 -9.76
C THR A 29 20.64 4.88 -8.58
N GLU A 30 19.81 3.82 -8.59
CA GLU A 30 18.95 3.41 -7.47
C GLU A 30 17.95 4.47 -6.97
N VAL A 31 17.65 5.47 -7.80
CA VAL A 31 16.65 6.50 -7.43
C VAL A 31 15.30 6.12 -8.04
N PRO A 32 14.29 5.83 -7.21
CA PRO A 32 12.95 5.53 -7.69
C PRO A 32 12.38 6.67 -8.53
N GLN A 33 11.69 6.33 -9.61
CA GLN A 33 11.13 7.33 -10.53
C GLN A 33 10.10 8.23 -9.85
N THR A 34 9.37 7.71 -8.90
CA THR A 34 8.38 8.45 -8.11
C THR A 34 9.00 9.50 -7.20
N LEU A 35 10.28 9.38 -6.84
CA LEU A 35 11.00 10.41 -6.08
C LEU A 35 11.41 11.60 -6.93
N THR A 36 11.50 11.47 -8.24
CA THR A 36 11.96 12.50 -9.16
C THR A 36 10.84 13.17 -9.95
N ALA A 37 9.61 12.70 -9.86
CA ALA A 37 8.48 13.23 -10.62
C ALA A 37 7.95 14.55 -10.04
N GLY A 38 8.77 15.59 -10.11
CA GLY A 38 8.35 16.97 -9.89
C GLY A 38 8.58 17.75 -11.18
N VAL A 39 7.72 17.61 -12.18
CA VAL A 39 7.72 18.47 -13.35
C VAL A 39 6.76 19.63 -13.06
N GLY A 40 7.30 20.83 -12.87
CA GLY A 40 6.58 22.07 -12.63
C GLY A 40 6.93 22.72 -11.27
N GLU A 41 6.50 23.97 -11.07
CA GLU A 41 6.56 24.63 -9.75
C GLU A 41 5.72 23.87 -8.75
N VAL A 42 6.36 22.95 -8.06
CA VAL A 42 5.71 22.15 -7.03
C VAL A 42 5.83 22.90 -5.71
N PRO A 43 4.72 23.19 -5.00
CA PRO A 43 4.78 23.68 -3.63
C PRO A 43 5.73 22.82 -2.80
N ALA A 44 6.41 23.39 -1.82
CA ALA A 44 7.29 22.66 -0.93
C ALA A 44 6.59 21.39 -0.44
N ARG A 45 7.07 20.24 -0.91
CA ARG A 45 6.53 18.95 -0.53
C ARG A 45 7.39 18.38 0.57
N HIS A 46 6.78 17.94 1.65
CA HIS A 46 7.49 17.13 2.63
C HIS A 46 7.86 15.80 1.99
N ARG A 47 9.02 15.27 2.32
CA ARG A 47 9.38 13.89 1.97
C ARG A 47 8.70 12.95 2.96
N VAL A 48 8.09 11.90 2.45
CA VAL A 48 7.46 10.84 3.24
C VAL A 48 8.30 9.58 3.09
N PHE A 49 8.68 8.98 4.21
CA PHE A 49 9.37 7.69 4.20
C PHE A 49 8.45 6.62 3.58
N ASP A 50 9.01 5.84 2.66
CA ASP A 50 8.27 4.74 2.01
C ASP A 50 8.97 3.42 2.30
N PRO A 51 8.45 2.60 3.24
CA PRO A 51 9.04 1.31 3.59
C PRO A 51 9.21 0.36 2.40
N ALA A 52 8.33 0.44 1.40
CA ALA A 52 8.43 -0.37 0.19
C ALA A 52 9.65 -0.02 -0.69
N LEU A 53 10.28 1.14 -0.43
CA LEU A 53 11.47 1.62 -1.13
C LEU A 53 12.73 1.56 -0.24
N LYS A 54 12.67 0.86 0.90
CA LYS A 54 13.75 0.80 1.92
C LYS A 54 15.11 0.33 1.41
N HIS A 55 15.17 -0.28 0.23
CA HIS A 55 16.44 -0.72 -0.38
C HIS A 55 17.20 0.39 -1.09
N PHE A 56 16.61 1.58 -1.18
CA PHE A 56 17.25 2.76 -1.75
C PHE A 56 17.79 3.66 -0.64
N ASP A 57 18.95 4.27 -0.85
CA ASP A 57 19.58 5.14 0.14
C ASP A 57 18.67 6.31 0.59
N GLU A 58 17.76 6.73 -0.26
CA GLU A 58 16.74 7.72 0.03
C GLU A 58 15.33 7.13 -0.22
N ALA A 59 14.84 6.32 0.71
CA ALA A 59 13.52 5.71 0.67
C ALA A 59 12.38 6.71 0.95
N PHE A 60 12.48 7.91 0.42
CA PHE A 60 11.50 8.97 0.60
C PHE A 60 10.84 9.31 -0.74
N ARG A 61 9.54 9.35 -0.76
CA ARG A 61 8.77 9.91 -1.86
C ARG A 61 8.26 11.32 -1.50
N PRO A 62 7.99 12.20 -2.48
CA PRO A 62 7.31 13.44 -2.20
C PRO A 62 5.93 13.16 -1.61
N ALA A 63 5.61 13.78 -0.49
CA ALA A 63 4.24 13.80 0.00
C ALA A 63 3.33 14.53 -1.00
N ASP A 64 2.05 14.27 -0.93
CA ASP A 64 1.07 15.12 -1.60
C ASP A 64 1.28 16.58 -1.17
N GLY A 65 1.16 17.50 -2.12
CA GLY A 65 1.38 18.93 -1.84
C GLY A 65 0.54 19.41 -0.68
N VAL A 66 1.16 20.15 0.23
CA VAL A 66 0.44 20.78 1.34
C VAL A 66 -0.44 21.88 0.77
N VAL A 67 -1.74 21.66 0.81
CA VAL A 67 -2.72 22.68 0.49
C VAL A 67 -3.06 23.42 1.78
N GLU A 68 -2.55 24.65 1.94
CA GLU A 68 -2.71 25.41 3.19
C GLU A 68 -4.16 25.85 3.44
N ASP A 69 -4.84 26.29 2.37
CA ASP A 69 -6.24 26.70 2.45
C ASP A 69 -7.16 25.51 2.78
N PRO A 70 -7.97 25.58 3.85
CA PRO A 70 -8.80 24.45 4.29
C PRO A 70 -9.89 24.05 3.29
N GLU A 71 -10.49 25.00 2.57
CA GLU A 71 -11.53 24.70 1.59
C GLU A 71 -10.92 24.04 0.35
N LEU A 72 -9.79 24.57 -0.12
CA LEU A 72 -9.05 24.00 -1.23
C LEU A 72 -8.56 22.59 -0.88
N ARG A 73 -8.09 22.40 0.36
CA ARG A 73 -7.68 21.09 0.88
C ARG A 73 -8.83 20.07 0.89
N ALA A 74 -10.00 20.48 1.36
CA ALA A 74 -11.18 19.61 1.36
C ALA A 74 -11.59 19.22 -0.07
N ARG A 75 -11.60 20.16 -1.01
CA ARG A 75 -11.88 19.91 -2.43
C ARG A 75 -10.83 18.99 -3.04
N TRP A 76 -9.56 19.20 -2.73
CA TRP A 76 -8.47 18.36 -3.21
C TRP A 76 -8.58 16.91 -2.70
N ARG A 77 -8.89 16.73 -1.41
CA ARG A 77 -9.14 15.39 -0.82
C ARG A 77 -10.32 14.68 -1.50
N THR A 78 -11.39 15.43 -1.80
CA THR A 78 -12.54 14.88 -2.54
C THR A 78 -12.14 14.45 -3.95
N ALA A 79 -11.40 15.27 -4.68
CA ALA A 79 -10.92 14.95 -6.02
C ALA A 79 -9.96 13.76 -6.01
N ARG A 80 -9.05 13.67 -5.04
CA ARG A 80 -8.15 12.53 -4.86
C ARG A 80 -8.93 11.23 -4.61
N ARG A 81 -9.94 11.28 -3.73
CA ARG A 81 -10.81 10.13 -3.49
C ARG A 81 -11.51 9.67 -4.77
N ALA A 82 -12.06 10.60 -5.53
CA ALA A 82 -12.69 10.29 -6.81
C ALA A 82 -11.69 9.67 -7.81
N ALA A 83 -10.43 10.13 -7.82
CA ALA A 83 -9.38 9.56 -8.66
C ALA A 83 -9.04 8.10 -8.23
N LEU A 84 -8.95 7.82 -6.92
CA LEU A 84 -8.78 6.46 -6.40
C LEU A 84 -9.95 5.55 -6.81
N GLU A 85 -11.19 6.02 -6.66
CA GLU A 85 -12.39 5.28 -7.03
C GLU A 85 -12.47 5.01 -8.54
N LEU A 86 -12.02 5.96 -9.37
CA LEU A 86 -11.89 5.75 -10.82
C LEU A 86 -10.85 4.70 -11.17
N ALA A 87 -9.67 4.76 -10.53
CA ALA A 87 -8.62 3.77 -10.75
C ALA A 87 -9.05 2.37 -10.31
N LEU A 88 -9.74 2.26 -9.15
CA LEU A 88 -10.32 0.99 -8.71
C LEU A 88 -11.37 0.46 -9.69
N ALA A 89 -12.23 1.32 -10.20
CA ALA A 89 -13.24 0.95 -11.19
C ALA A 89 -12.61 0.51 -12.52
N ALA A 90 -11.50 1.14 -12.93
CA ALA A 90 -10.74 0.72 -14.10
C ALA A 90 -10.16 -0.69 -13.93
N VAL A 91 -9.60 -1.00 -12.75
CA VAL A 91 -9.15 -2.36 -12.42
C VAL A 91 -10.30 -3.35 -12.47
N ALA A 92 -11.43 -3.04 -11.82
CA ALA A 92 -12.59 -3.92 -11.76
C ALA A 92 -13.21 -4.20 -13.14
N GLY A 93 -13.14 -3.23 -14.08
CA GLY A 93 -13.61 -3.38 -15.46
C GLY A 93 -12.56 -3.92 -16.44
N SER A 94 -11.34 -4.16 -16.00
CA SER A 94 -10.26 -4.64 -16.86
C SER A 94 -10.31 -6.17 -17.08
N PRO A 95 -9.66 -6.69 -18.13
CA PRO A 95 -9.50 -8.14 -18.30
C PRO A 95 -8.67 -8.78 -17.18
N TRP A 96 -7.99 -7.99 -16.36
CA TRP A 96 -7.12 -8.43 -15.28
C TRP A 96 -7.84 -8.58 -13.93
N ALA A 97 -9.10 -8.14 -13.82
CA ALA A 97 -9.87 -8.15 -12.57
C ALA A 97 -9.90 -9.53 -11.88
N GLY A 98 -9.94 -10.62 -12.67
CA GLY A 98 -9.92 -12.00 -12.14
C GLY A 98 -8.56 -12.43 -11.56
N SER A 99 -7.50 -11.69 -11.84
CA SER A 99 -6.14 -11.95 -11.36
C SER A 99 -5.70 -10.98 -10.25
N LEU A 100 -6.58 -10.14 -9.76
CA LEU A 100 -6.27 -9.11 -8.78
C LEU A 100 -7.18 -9.25 -7.56
N VAL A 101 -6.58 -9.38 -6.38
CA VAL A 101 -7.29 -9.46 -5.09
C VAL A 101 -7.00 -8.19 -4.30
N LEU A 102 -8.01 -7.38 -4.08
CA LEU A 102 -7.88 -6.14 -3.31
C LEU A 102 -7.55 -6.43 -1.86
N ARG A 103 -6.64 -5.65 -1.29
CA ARG A 103 -6.35 -5.58 0.15
C ARG A 103 -6.14 -4.13 0.59
N GLY A 104 -5.77 -3.91 1.84
CA GLY A 104 -5.32 -2.60 2.33
C GLY A 104 -6.43 -1.58 2.61
N SER A 105 -6.08 -0.31 2.49
CA SER A 105 -6.86 0.82 3.01
C SER A 105 -8.23 1.01 2.35
N MET A 106 -8.39 0.62 1.09
CA MET A 106 -9.67 0.71 0.40
C MET A 106 -10.75 -0.20 1.02
N LEU A 107 -10.35 -1.39 1.52
CA LEU A 107 -11.26 -2.29 2.23
C LEU A 107 -11.67 -1.74 3.59
N MET A 108 -10.76 -1.04 4.27
CA MET A 108 -11.08 -0.38 5.55
C MET A 108 -12.24 0.61 5.38
N GLY A 109 -12.21 1.44 4.32
CA GLY A 109 -13.30 2.35 4.00
C GLY A 109 -14.64 1.64 3.74
N ALA A 110 -14.60 0.49 3.06
CA ALA A 110 -15.81 -0.30 2.78
C ALA A 110 -16.38 -0.97 4.04
N TRP A 111 -15.53 -1.35 5.01
CA TRP A 111 -15.95 -2.07 6.22
C TRP A 111 -16.34 -1.15 7.37
N PHE A 112 -15.68 0.00 7.51
CA PHE A 112 -15.77 0.85 8.69
C PHE A 112 -16.31 2.26 8.40
N GLY A 113 -16.55 2.60 7.12
CA GLY A 113 -17.10 3.90 6.73
C GLY A 113 -16.25 5.05 7.28
N ASP A 114 -16.90 5.97 7.98
CA ASP A 114 -16.27 7.18 8.53
C ASP A 114 -15.26 6.91 9.67
N ALA A 115 -15.26 5.69 10.23
CA ALA A 115 -14.25 5.29 11.20
C ALA A 115 -12.93 4.86 10.52
N ALA A 116 -12.92 4.59 9.22
CA ALA A 116 -11.70 4.29 8.50
C ALA A 116 -10.96 5.57 8.16
N ARG A 117 -9.62 5.49 8.20
CA ARG A 117 -8.78 6.56 7.64
C ARG A 117 -8.97 6.66 6.13
N ALA A 118 -8.74 7.85 5.57
CA ALA A 118 -8.78 8.04 4.12
C ALA A 118 -7.72 7.19 3.41
N PRO A 119 -8.07 6.41 2.38
CA PRO A 119 -7.10 5.62 1.63
C PRO A 119 -6.13 6.54 0.87
N LYS A 120 -4.83 6.17 0.89
CA LYS A 120 -3.79 6.90 0.16
C LYS A 120 -3.35 6.17 -1.12
N ASP A 121 -3.61 4.87 -1.19
CA ASP A 121 -3.18 3.92 -2.22
C ASP A 121 -4.23 2.82 -2.42
N ILE A 122 -4.01 2.00 -3.44
CA ILE A 122 -4.82 0.82 -3.72
C ILE A 122 -3.88 -0.38 -3.81
N ASP A 123 -4.05 -1.35 -2.93
CA ASP A 123 -3.17 -2.51 -2.84
C ASP A 123 -3.83 -3.77 -3.40
N PHE A 124 -3.10 -4.52 -4.22
CA PHE A 124 -3.53 -5.79 -4.78
C PHE A 124 -2.51 -6.90 -4.56
N VAL A 125 -3.03 -8.11 -4.33
CA VAL A 125 -2.27 -9.35 -4.51
C VAL A 125 -2.57 -9.90 -5.89
N VAL A 126 -1.53 -10.21 -6.66
CA VAL A 126 -1.65 -10.80 -8.01
C VAL A 126 -1.79 -12.31 -7.89
N VAL A 127 -2.82 -12.86 -8.51
CA VAL A 127 -3.09 -14.29 -8.53
C VAL A 127 -3.11 -14.84 -9.97
N PRO A 128 -2.70 -16.08 -10.21
CA PRO A 128 -2.18 -17.03 -9.20
C PRO A 128 -0.79 -16.64 -8.70
N GLU A 129 -0.39 -17.13 -7.52
CA GLU A 129 0.93 -16.88 -6.90
C GLU A 129 2.13 -17.24 -7.77
N THR A 130 1.89 -18.06 -8.81
CA THR A 130 2.90 -18.46 -9.81
C THR A 130 3.13 -17.40 -10.89
N TRP A 131 2.34 -16.32 -10.92
CA TRP A 131 2.56 -15.22 -11.86
C TRP A 131 3.81 -14.45 -11.47
N ARG A 132 4.80 -14.47 -12.33
CA ARG A 132 6.07 -13.79 -12.06
C ARG A 132 6.01 -12.34 -12.53
N ILE A 133 6.58 -11.46 -11.74
CA ILE A 133 6.58 -10.01 -12.00
C ILE A 133 7.26 -9.63 -13.33
N GLU A 134 8.23 -10.43 -13.77
CA GLU A 134 8.99 -10.22 -15.02
C GLU A 134 8.23 -10.64 -16.30
N GLU A 135 7.08 -11.29 -16.16
CA GLU A 135 6.31 -11.74 -17.32
C GLU A 135 5.80 -10.54 -18.14
N PRO A 136 5.80 -10.62 -19.48
CA PRO A 136 5.33 -9.52 -20.34
C PRO A 136 3.91 -9.04 -20.00
N ARG A 137 3.04 -9.97 -19.61
CA ARG A 137 1.65 -9.63 -19.20
C ARG A 137 1.58 -8.72 -17.99
N THR A 138 2.63 -8.62 -17.16
CA THR A 138 2.67 -7.65 -16.05
C THR A 138 2.67 -6.23 -16.59
N ARG A 139 3.50 -5.95 -17.59
CA ARG A 139 3.52 -4.65 -18.25
C ARG A 139 2.21 -4.36 -18.97
N GLU A 140 1.68 -5.34 -19.71
CA GLU A 140 0.39 -5.22 -20.38
C GLU A 140 -0.73 -4.88 -19.38
N MET A 141 -0.74 -5.52 -18.22
CA MET A 141 -1.69 -5.23 -17.15
C MET A 141 -1.60 -3.78 -16.67
N LEU A 142 -0.39 -3.28 -16.40
CA LEU A 142 -0.19 -1.92 -15.92
C LEU A 142 -0.60 -0.89 -16.98
N ASP A 143 -0.22 -1.10 -18.23
CA ASP A 143 -0.55 -0.22 -19.36
C ASP A 143 -2.08 -0.22 -19.62
N ASP A 144 -2.72 -1.37 -19.59
CA ASP A 144 -4.18 -1.50 -19.77
C ASP A 144 -4.96 -0.81 -18.65
N ILE A 145 -4.52 -0.95 -17.39
CA ILE A 145 -5.13 -0.29 -16.24
C ILE A 145 -5.01 1.22 -16.37
N ALA A 146 -3.83 1.73 -16.73
CA ALA A 146 -3.61 3.17 -16.94
C ALA A 146 -4.52 3.73 -18.03
N ALA A 147 -4.58 3.06 -19.19
CA ALA A 147 -5.43 3.46 -20.31
C ALA A 147 -6.93 3.33 -19.96
N ALA A 148 -7.33 2.31 -19.20
CA ALA A 148 -8.71 2.16 -18.76
C ALA A 148 -9.11 3.26 -17.77
N ALA A 149 -8.22 3.66 -16.86
CA ALA A 149 -8.49 4.74 -15.90
C ALA A 149 -8.68 6.09 -16.61
N GLU A 150 -7.83 6.41 -17.60
CA GLU A 150 -7.98 7.62 -18.42
C GLU A 150 -9.31 7.63 -19.19
N ARG A 151 -9.64 6.54 -19.88
CA ARG A 151 -10.91 6.43 -20.62
C ARG A 151 -12.12 6.58 -19.70
N LEU A 152 -12.12 5.89 -18.56
CA LEU A 152 -13.22 5.94 -17.61
C LEU A 152 -13.41 7.33 -16.99
N ALA A 153 -12.31 8.06 -16.73
CA ALA A 153 -12.38 9.44 -16.28
C ALA A 153 -13.05 10.33 -17.33
N ALA A 154 -12.67 10.18 -18.61
CA ALA A 154 -13.29 10.92 -19.72
C ALA A 154 -14.77 10.57 -19.93
N GLU A 155 -15.13 9.28 -19.85
CA GLU A 155 -16.50 8.80 -20.05
C GLU A 155 -17.47 9.27 -18.96
N ARG A 156 -17.01 9.38 -17.71
CA ARG A 156 -17.85 9.86 -16.60
C ARG A 156 -18.17 11.34 -16.68
N GLY A 157 -17.51 12.10 -17.56
CA GLY A 157 -17.77 13.52 -17.76
C GLY A 157 -17.55 14.37 -16.51
N THR A 158 -16.72 13.90 -15.60
CA THR A 158 -16.28 14.66 -14.43
C THR A 158 -15.17 15.64 -14.83
N ASP A 159 -15.01 16.72 -14.07
CA ASP A 159 -13.88 17.64 -14.29
C ASP A 159 -12.50 17.03 -13.93
N LEU A 160 -12.46 15.77 -13.50
CA LEU A 160 -11.26 15.06 -13.15
C LEU A 160 -10.72 14.29 -14.36
N ALA A 161 -9.45 14.52 -14.69
CA ALA A 161 -8.73 13.77 -15.71
C ALA A 161 -7.63 12.93 -15.09
N ILE A 162 -7.51 11.66 -15.51
CA ILE A 162 -6.35 10.80 -15.25
C ILE A 162 -5.50 10.78 -16.51
N LEU A 163 -4.17 10.87 -16.36
CA LEU A 163 -3.24 11.07 -17.46
C LEU A 163 -2.40 9.79 -17.65
N ALA A 164 -2.84 8.88 -18.50
CA ALA A 164 -2.12 7.64 -18.78
C ALA A 164 -0.73 7.86 -19.37
N ALA A 165 -0.55 8.90 -20.21
CA ALA A 165 0.74 9.25 -20.78
C ALA A 165 1.77 9.72 -19.73
N GLY A 166 1.31 10.13 -18.54
CA GLY A 166 2.16 10.48 -17.40
C GLY A 166 2.32 9.36 -16.39
N ALA A 167 1.81 8.16 -16.68
CA ALA A 167 1.93 7.02 -15.79
C ALA A 167 3.40 6.61 -15.61
N VAL A 168 3.76 6.31 -14.37
CA VAL A 168 5.08 5.79 -14.01
C VAL A 168 4.89 4.46 -13.30
N SER A 169 5.69 3.47 -13.64
CA SER A 169 5.71 2.21 -12.93
C SER A 169 7.12 1.88 -12.45
N GLU A 170 7.23 1.31 -11.26
CA GLU A 170 8.51 0.95 -10.66
C GLU A 170 8.41 -0.30 -9.80
N TYR A 171 9.53 -0.99 -9.65
CA TYR A 171 9.63 -2.11 -8.73
C TYR A 171 9.67 -1.63 -7.29
N ILE A 172 8.93 -2.31 -6.43
CA ILE A 172 8.92 -2.10 -4.98
C ILE A 172 9.10 -3.44 -4.27
N TRP A 173 9.51 -3.39 -3.00
CA TRP A 173 9.54 -4.55 -2.13
C TRP A 173 8.50 -4.38 -1.03
N THR A 174 7.59 -5.32 -0.94
CA THR A 174 6.60 -5.32 0.14
C THR A 174 7.22 -5.90 1.41
N TYR A 175 8.02 -6.94 1.27
CA TYR A 175 8.93 -7.51 2.26
C TYR A 175 10.03 -8.27 1.50
N GLU A 176 11.03 -8.82 2.21
CA GLU A 176 12.28 -9.32 1.62
C GLU A 176 12.12 -10.32 0.47
N ARG A 177 11.01 -11.07 0.42
CA ARG A 177 10.82 -12.16 -0.57
C ARG A 177 9.67 -11.97 -1.53
N VAL A 178 8.90 -10.94 -1.34
CA VAL A 178 7.68 -10.72 -2.11
C VAL A 178 7.83 -9.50 -3.00
N PRO A 179 8.10 -9.71 -4.31
CA PRO A 179 8.30 -8.61 -5.23
C PRO A 179 7.00 -7.85 -5.47
N GLY A 180 7.10 -6.55 -5.60
CA GLY A 180 5.98 -5.67 -5.90
C GLY A 180 6.25 -4.76 -7.09
N HIS A 181 5.19 -4.32 -7.72
CA HIS A 181 5.22 -3.31 -8.77
C HIS A 181 4.23 -2.21 -8.45
N ARG A 182 4.70 -0.98 -8.47
CA ARG A 182 3.90 0.22 -8.25
C ARG A 182 3.55 0.85 -9.58
N LEU A 183 2.29 1.23 -9.73
CA LEU A 183 1.80 2.09 -10.81
C LEU A 183 1.32 3.40 -10.20
N VAL A 184 1.85 4.52 -10.68
CA VAL A 184 1.46 5.86 -10.28
C VAL A 184 0.80 6.56 -11.46
N LEU A 185 -0.43 7.02 -11.27
CA LEU A 185 -1.24 7.71 -12.28
C LEU A 185 -1.43 9.16 -11.87
N PRO A 186 -0.89 10.13 -12.61
CA PRO A 186 -1.18 11.54 -12.39
C PRO A 186 -2.65 11.84 -12.69
N TRP A 187 -3.23 12.74 -11.89
CA TRP A 187 -4.55 13.28 -12.15
C TRP A 187 -4.58 14.81 -12.01
N THR A 188 -5.54 15.42 -12.69
CA THR A 188 -5.78 16.86 -12.63
C THR A 188 -7.27 17.15 -12.48
N ALA A 189 -7.59 18.27 -11.83
CA ALA A 189 -8.94 18.82 -11.76
C ALA A 189 -8.88 20.36 -11.79
N PRO A 190 -9.86 21.05 -12.41
CA PRO A 190 -9.85 22.49 -12.56
C PRO A 190 -9.79 23.22 -11.20
N GLY A 191 -8.87 24.17 -11.10
CA GLY A 191 -8.69 24.98 -9.90
C GLY A 191 -8.17 24.22 -8.68
N LEU A 192 -7.58 23.04 -8.90
CA LEU A 192 -6.89 22.27 -7.88
C LEU A 192 -5.45 21.98 -8.29
N PRO A 193 -4.51 21.89 -7.34
CA PRO A 193 -3.22 21.29 -7.62
C PRO A 193 -3.41 19.85 -8.14
N GLY A 194 -2.62 19.45 -9.11
CA GLY A 194 -2.59 18.06 -9.56
C GLY A 194 -2.17 17.10 -8.44
N GLY A 195 -2.55 15.85 -8.57
CA GLY A 195 -2.19 14.81 -7.62
C GLY A 195 -1.83 13.51 -8.32
N GLN A 196 -1.61 12.48 -7.53
CA GLN A 196 -1.28 11.13 -8.01
C GLN A 196 -2.13 10.09 -7.32
N VAL A 197 -2.51 9.05 -8.06
CA VAL A 197 -3.07 7.81 -7.54
C VAL A 197 -2.00 6.74 -7.64
N GLN A 198 -1.82 6.00 -6.56
CA GLN A 198 -0.86 4.90 -6.48
C GLN A 198 -1.62 3.57 -6.38
N LEU A 199 -1.19 2.62 -7.21
CA LEU A 199 -1.63 1.22 -7.14
C LEU A 199 -0.40 0.35 -6.93
N ASP A 200 -0.43 -0.48 -5.90
CA ASP A 200 0.64 -1.41 -5.57
C ASP A 200 0.19 -2.85 -5.82
N PHE A 201 0.97 -3.58 -6.60
CA PHE A 201 0.70 -4.96 -6.99
C PHE A 201 1.79 -5.85 -6.41
N VAL A 202 1.39 -6.81 -5.58
CA VAL A 202 2.30 -7.76 -4.95
C VAL A 202 2.21 -9.10 -5.66
N PHE A 203 3.36 -9.64 -6.04
CA PHE A 203 3.49 -10.90 -6.78
C PHE A 203 4.06 -11.99 -5.88
N ASN A 204 3.79 -13.25 -6.24
CA ASN A 204 4.31 -14.42 -5.54
C ASN A 204 3.91 -14.50 -4.05
N GLU A 205 2.89 -13.74 -3.66
CA GLU A 205 2.32 -13.82 -2.33
C GLU A 205 1.17 -14.82 -2.33
N ARG A 206 1.22 -15.78 -1.43
CA ARG A 206 0.13 -16.70 -1.20
C ARG A 206 -0.96 -16.03 -0.38
N LEU A 207 -2.20 -16.13 -0.85
CA LEU A 207 -3.34 -15.66 -0.06
C LEU A 207 -3.56 -16.61 1.14
N PRO A 208 -3.61 -16.10 2.36
CA PRO A 208 -3.79 -16.93 3.55
C PRO A 208 -5.18 -17.56 3.62
N THR A 209 -6.17 -16.91 2.98
CA THR A 209 -7.54 -17.41 2.81
C THR A 209 -8.01 -17.22 1.37
N PRO A 210 -8.98 -18.00 0.89
CA PRO A 210 -9.58 -17.74 -0.42
C PRO A 210 -10.22 -16.35 -0.50
N PRO A 211 -10.01 -15.60 -1.61
CA PRO A 211 -10.58 -14.26 -1.76
C PRO A 211 -12.11 -14.31 -1.78
N ARG A 212 -12.73 -13.25 -1.31
CA ARG A 212 -14.18 -13.08 -1.30
C ARG A 212 -14.61 -11.95 -2.22
N ALA A 213 -15.82 -12.02 -2.77
CA ALA A 213 -16.37 -10.90 -3.49
C ALA A 213 -16.73 -9.78 -2.51
N ALA A 214 -16.24 -8.58 -2.77
CA ALA A 214 -16.56 -7.37 -2.01
C ALA A 214 -17.07 -6.28 -2.93
N GLU A 215 -17.91 -5.40 -2.37
CA GLU A 215 -18.32 -4.15 -3.02
C GLU A 215 -17.56 -2.99 -2.38
N VAL A 216 -16.77 -2.28 -3.16
CA VAL A 216 -15.92 -1.18 -2.70
C VAL A 216 -16.08 -0.01 -3.68
N ALA A 217 -16.45 1.15 -3.17
CA ALA A 217 -16.69 2.34 -3.99
C ALA A 217 -17.61 2.08 -5.20
N GLY A 218 -18.65 1.26 -5.02
CA GLY A 218 -19.65 0.95 -6.06
C GLY A 218 -19.18 -0.04 -7.13
N VAL A 219 -18.02 -0.68 -6.96
CA VAL A 219 -17.56 -1.75 -7.86
C VAL A 219 -17.39 -3.07 -7.11
N ARG A 220 -17.63 -4.18 -7.82
CA ARG A 220 -17.50 -5.53 -7.28
C ARG A 220 -16.19 -6.16 -7.76
N LEU A 221 -15.40 -6.67 -6.84
CA LEU A 221 -14.10 -7.32 -7.13
C LEU A 221 -13.77 -8.40 -6.09
N ALA A 222 -12.74 -9.18 -6.37
CA ALA A 222 -12.16 -10.11 -5.41
C ALA A 222 -11.37 -9.33 -4.34
N ALA A 223 -11.53 -9.69 -3.08
CA ALA A 223 -10.90 -9.02 -1.96
C ALA A 223 -10.48 -10.00 -0.86
N ALA A 224 -9.50 -9.61 -0.07
CA ALA A 224 -9.14 -10.27 1.17
C ALA A 224 -10.26 -10.13 2.21
N ASP A 225 -10.33 -11.06 3.16
CA ASP A 225 -11.21 -10.94 4.33
C ASP A 225 -10.55 -10.12 5.45
N ARG A 226 -11.32 -9.86 6.52
CA ARG A 226 -10.86 -9.06 7.66
C ARG A 226 -9.76 -9.76 8.44
N GLU A 227 -9.85 -11.07 8.57
CA GLU A 227 -8.90 -11.89 9.30
C GLU A 227 -7.52 -11.87 8.63
N SER A 228 -7.47 -12.05 7.31
CA SER A 228 -6.24 -11.93 6.53
C SER A 228 -5.68 -10.50 6.58
N SER A 229 -6.55 -9.50 6.47
CA SER A 229 -6.14 -8.10 6.57
C SER A 229 -5.56 -7.77 7.93
N LEU A 230 -6.14 -8.27 9.02
CA LEU A 230 -5.59 -8.12 10.36
C LEU A 230 -4.24 -8.82 10.50
N ALA A 231 -4.12 -10.05 10.00
CA ALA A 231 -2.84 -10.79 10.07
C ALA A 231 -1.70 -10.05 9.35
N TRP A 232 -1.94 -9.47 8.18
CA TRP A 232 -0.95 -8.64 7.49
C TRP A 232 -0.61 -7.36 8.25
N LYS A 233 -1.60 -6.68 8.82
CA LYS A 233 -1.34 -5.47 9.63
C LYS A 233 -0.48 -5.77 10.86
N LEU A 234 -0.76 -6.89 11.52
CA LEU A 234 0.05 -7.35 12.66
C LEU A 234 1.47 -7.75 12.23
N MET A 235 1.62 -8.39 11.07
CA MET A 235 2.93 -8.69 10.52
C MET A 235 3.73 -7.41 10.27
N TRP A 236 3.16 -6.42 9.59
CA TRP A 236 3.87 -5.15 9.34
C TRP A 236 4.20 -4.40 10.64
N LEU A 237 3.31 -4.40 11.62
CA LEU A 237 3.60 -3.79 12.92
C LEU A 237 4.74 -4.47 13.66
N SER A 238 4.84 -5.81 13.60
CA SER A 238 5.80 -6.58 14.42
C SER A 238 7.12 -6.86 13.71
N CYS A 239 7.18 -6.75 12.39
CA CYS A 239 8.32 -7.17 11.59
C CYS A 239 8.94 -6.04 10.75
N ASP A 240 8.20 -4.94 10.51
CA ASP A 240 8.78 -3.80 9.81
C ASP A 240 9.77 -3.06 10.72
N MET A 241 10.88 -2.63 10.12
CA MET A 241 11.87 -1.78 10.80
C MET A 241 11.29 -0.42 11.22
N TYR A 242 10.21 0.02 10.57
CA TYR A 242 9.54 1.29 10.81
C TYR A 242 8.02 1.07 10.91
N PRO A 243 7.52 0.48 12.02
CA PRO A 243 6.08 0.27 12.20
C PRO A 243 5.34 1.59 12.19
N GLN A 244 4.24 1.67 11.43
CA GLN A 244 3.54 2.92 11.18
C GLN A 244 2.21 3.01 11.90
N ALA A 245 1.86 4.21 12.36
CA ALA A 245 0.60 4.50 13.05
C ALA A 245 -0.65 4.15 12.22
N LYS A 246 -0.59 4.26 10.90
CA LYS A 246 -1.69 3.83 10.00
C LYS A 246 -1.99 2.34 10.15
N ASP A 247 -0.97 1.51 10.36
CA ASP A 247 -1.13 0.07 10.47
C ASP A 247 -1.64 -0.31 11.86
N LEU A 248 -1.20 0.40 12.91
CA LEU A 248 -1.77 0.27 14.25
C LEU A 248 -3.26 0.65 14.27
N TYR A 249 -3.62 1.77 13.68
CA TYR A 249 -5.01 2.23 13.62
C TYR A 249 -5.92 1.23 12.91
N ASP A 250 -5.50 0.77 11.72
CA ASP A 250 -6.23 -0.22 10.94
C ASP A 250 -6.34 -1.55 11.71
N ALA A 251 -5.25 -1.99 12.37
CA ALA A 251 -5.23 -3.22 13.16
C ALA A 251 -6.21 -3.18 14.34
N VAL A 252 -6.34 -2.02 15.02
CA VAL A 252 -7.34 -1.85 16.10
C VAL A 252 -8.75 -2.07 15.58
N LEU A 253 -9.13 -1.38 14.50
CA LEU A 253 -10.47 -1.52 13.91
C LEU A 253 -10.77 -2.96 13.50
N LEU A 254 -9.80 -3.63 12.91
CA LEU A 254 -9.95 -5.03 12.50
C LEU A 254 -10.05 -5.97 13.71
N ALA A 255 -9.14 -5.83 14.68
CA ALA A 255 -9.11 -6.69 15.87
C ALA A 255 -10.37 -6.60 16.73
N GLU A 256 -11.01 -5.42 16.76
CA GLU A 256 -12.29 -5.23 17.43
C GLU A 256 -13.50 -5.75 16.62
N SER A 257 -13.32 -6.04 15.33
CA SER A 257 -14.42 -6.41 14.42
C SER A 257 -14.43 -7.87 13.98
N CYS A 258 -13.32 -8.60 14.12
CA CYS A 258 -13.23 -10.01 13.75
C CYS A 258 -12.40 -10.81 14.77
N THR A 259 -12.56 -12.12 14.74
CA THR A 259 -11.75 -13.05 15.56
C THR A 259 -10.63 -13.61 14.68
N LEU A 260 -9.39 -13.26 14.99
CA LEU A 260 -8.22 -13.76 14.27
C LEU A 260 -7.81 -15.14 14.80
N PRO A 261 -7.82 -16.22 13.98
CA PRO A 261 -7.22 -17.48 14.39
C PRO A 261 -5.70 -17.34 14.53
N LEU A 262 -5.12 -17.77 15.64
CA LEU A 262 -3.66 -17.75 15.84
C LEU A 262 -2.92 -18.47 14.71
N SER A 263 -3.44 -19.63 14.27
CA SER A 263 -2.86 -20.39 13.15
C SER A 263 -2.80 -19.59 11.83
N LEU A 264 -3.76 -18.70 11.58
CA LEU A 264 -3.75 -17.83 10.40
C LEU A 264 -2.62 -16.80 10.50
N LEU A 265 -2.50 -16.14 11.66
CA LEU A 265 -1.43 -15.18 11.91
C LEU A 265 -0.04 -15.83 11.77
N GLU A 266 0.15 -17.00 12.42
CA GLU A 266 1.38 -17.77 12.30
C GLU A 266 1.69 -18.18 10.86
N THR A 267 0.67 -18.53 10.07
CA THR A 267 0.84 -18.86 8.65
C THR A 267 1.36 -17.66 7.87
N VAL A 268 0.74 -16.49 8.05
CA VAL A 268 1.14 -15.25 7.37
C VAL A 268 2.60 -14.90 7.72
N LEU A 269 2.97 -14.94 8.99
CA LEU A 269 4.33 -14.64 9.44
C LEU A 269 5.37 -15.61 8.88
N ARG A 270 5.04 -16.91 8.84
CA ARG A 270 5.97 -17.94 8.31
C ARG A 270 6.11 -17.89 6.80
N GLU A 271 5.03 -17.66 6.06
CA GLU A 271 5.06 -17.58 4.60
C GLU A 271 5.80 -16.32 4.11
N ALA A 272 5.73 -15.23 4.86
CA ALA A 272 6.51 -14.03 4.61
C ALA A 272 7.99 -14.15 5.05
N ASP A 273 8.35 -15.23 5.77
CA ASP A 273 9.65 -15.40 6.47
C ASP A 273 9.95 -14.26 7.47
N GLU A 274 8.89 -13.71 8.01
CA GLU A 274 8.89 -12.56 8.93
C GLU A 274 8.42 -13.02 10.33
N TRP A 275 9.20 -13.89 10.99
CA TRP A 275 8.85 -14.35 12.33
C TRP A 275 9.42 -13.40 13.39
N PRO A 276 8.56 -12.68 14.12
CA PRO A 276 9.03 -11.84 15.21
C PRO A 276 9.41 -12.69 16.42
N GLY A 277 10.64 -12.53 16.89
CA GLY A 277 11.16 -13.28 18.04
C GLY A 277 12.11 -14.39 17.64
N ARG A 278 12.38 -15.32 18.57
CA ARG A 278 13.35 -16.39 18.32
C ARG A 278 12.70 -17.57 17.57
N PRO A 279 13.43 -18.20 16.65
CA PRO A 279 12.93 -19.39 15.98
C PRO A 279 12.51 -20.48 16.99
N GLY A 280 11.27 -20.95 16.89
CA GLY A 280 10.73 -22.01 17.74
C GLY A 280 10.08 -21.54 19.04
N GLU A 281 10.14 -20.26 19.38
CA GLU A 281 9.32 -19.70 20.45
C GLU A 281 7.87 -19.44 19.96
N PRO A 282 6.86 -19.67 20.83
CA PRO A 282 5.47 -19.35 20.48
C PRO A 282 5.32 -17.82 20.34
N LEU A 283 4.40 -17.39 19.49
CA LEU A 283 4.05 -16.00 19.35
C LEU A 283 3.35 -15.52 20.64
N GLY A 284 3.95 -14.55 21.32
CA GLY A 284 3.43 -13.98 22.55
C GLY A 284 3.00 -12.54 22.42
N LEU A 285 2.21 -12.05 23.37
CA LEU A 285 1.71 -10.67 23.38
C LEU A 285 2.85 -9.63 23.46
N ALA A 286 3.98 -9.96 24.08
CA ALA A 286 5.13 -9.10 24.23
C ALA A 286 5.67 -8.55 22.89
N VAL A 287 5.59 -9.34 21.83
CA VAL A 287 5.98 -8.91 20.47
C VAL A 287 5.18 -7.68 20.02
N PHE A 288 3.88 -7.69 20.26
CA PHE A 288 3.00 -6.58 19.89
C PHE A 288 3.09 -5.41 20.86
N GLU A 289 3.44 -5.66 22.14
CA GLU A 289 3.75 -4.59 23.10
C GLU A 289 4.98 -3.80 22.68
N ASP A 290 6.01 -4.47 22.16
CA ASP A 290 7.22 -3.84 21.63
C ASP A 290 6.87 -3.06 20.34
N ALA A 291 6.18 -3.68 19.41
CA ALA A 291 5.77 -3.04 18.16
C ALA A 291 4.96 -1.75 18.39
N VAL A 292 3.98 -1.78 19.29
CA VAL A 292 3.16 -0.60 19.63
C VAL A 292 4.00 0.56 20.21
N ARG A 293 5.05 0.25 20.96
CA ARG A 293 5.95 1.29 21.52
C ARG A 293 6.82 1.97 20.46
N GLU A 294 7.16 1.26 19.39
CA GLU A 294 8.06 1.71 18.34
C GLU A 294 7.34 2.38 17.15
N VAL A 295 6.01 2.49 17.19
CA VAL A 295 5.21 3.06 16.12
C VAL A 295 5.62 4.48 15.79
N ASP A 296 5.92 4.74 14.52
CA ASP A 296 6.14 6.07 13.98
C ASP A 296 4.80 6.76 13.68
N TRP A 297 4.61 7.93 14.30
CA TRP A 297 3.40 8.76 14.19
C TRP A 297 3.59 9.98 13.29
N SER A 298 4.77 10.18 12.70
CA SER A 298 5.12 11.42 11.99
C SER A 298 4.19 11.72 10.80
N ASP A 299 3.69 10.69 10.14
CA ASP A 299 2.86 10.80 8.93
C ASP A 299 1.37 10.48 9.16
N PHE A 300 0.97 10.34 10.43
CA PHE A 300 -0.41 10.06 10.80
C PHE A 300 -1.21 11.35 10.96
N ASP A 301 -1.69 11.91 9.85
CA ASP A 301 -2.57 13.09 9.82
C ASP A 301 -3.87 12.74 9.10
N ASP A 302 -4.83 12.21 9.84
CA ASP A 302 -6.15 11.80 9.33
C ASP A 302 -7.31 12.51 10.05
N GLY A 303 -7.03 13.66 10.68
CA GLY A 303 -8.06 14.40 11.42
C GLY A 303 -8.44 13.76 12.76
N HIS A 304 -7.75 12.67 13.15
CA HIS A 304 -7.86 12.10 14.49
C HIS A 304 -7.03 12.91 15.50
N PRO A 305 -7.47 13.03 16.75
CA PRO A 305 -6.70 13.76 17.76
C PRO A 305 -5.34 13.09 17.95
N ASP A 306 -4.29 13.73 17.46
CA ASP A 306 -2.92 13.28 17.65
C ASP A 306 -2.40 13.71 19.04
N THR A 307 -2.91 13.06 20.06
CA THR A 307 -2.45 13.25 21.44
C THR A 307 -1.78 11.97 21.93
N GLU A 308 -0.81 12.13 22.83
CA GLU A 308 -0.15 10.98 23.46
C GLU A 308 -1.15 10.03 24.16
N ALA A 309 -2.24 10.60 24.69
CA ALA A 309 -3.32 9.81 25.28
C ALA A 309 -4.06 8.96 24.24
N ALA A 310 -4.37 9.52 23.06
CA ALA A 310 -5.01 8.77 21.96
C ALA A 310 -4.08 7.68 21.41
N ARG A 311 -2.79 7.96 21.27
CA ARG A 311 -1.78 6.97 20.86
C ARG A 311 -1.72 5.79 21.82
N ARG A 312 -1.67 6.07 23.14
CA ARG A 312 -1.68 5.02 24.18
C ARG A 312 -2.98 4.24 24.23
N ASP A 313 -4.11 4.88 23.99
CA ASP A 313 -5.40 4.21 23.92
C ASP A 313 -5.47 3.21 22.76
N LEU A 314 -5.04 3.59 21.57
CA LEU A 314 -4.97 2.69 20.42
C LEU A 314 -4.10 1.46 20.70
N GLY A 315 -2.93 1.64 21.28
CA GLY A 315 -2.06 0.53 21.65
C GLY A 315 -2.72 -0.40 22.68
N ALA A 316 -3.32 0.16 23.72
CA ALA A 316 -3.99 -0.62 24.75
C ALA A 316 -5.19 -1.41 24.18
N ARG A 317 -5.97 -0.84 23.29
CA ARG A 317 -7.09 -1.50 22.62
C ARG A 317 -6.62 -2.66 21.75
N LEU A 318 -5.57 -2.48 20.95
CA LEU A 318 -4.99 -3.57 20.15
C LEU A 318 -4.56 -4.72 21.05
N LEU A 319 -3.78 -4.45 22.10
CA LEU A 319 -3.27 -5.49 23.00
C LEU A 319 -4.40 -6.21 23.74
N ALA A 320 -5.44 -5.49 24.17
CA ALA A 320 -6.61 -6.09 24.78
C ALA A 320 -7.37 -7.04 23.83
N ALA A 321 -7.48 -6.65 22.55
CA ALA A 321 -8.11 -7.50 21.54
C ALA A 321 -7.28 -8.73 21.16
N LEU A 322 -5.94 -8.63 21.22
CA LEU A 322 -5.03 -9.72 20.89
C LEU A 322 -4.77 -10.68 22.05
N ALA A 323 -4.95 -10.26 23.31
CA ALA A 323 -4.68 -11.09 24.49
C ALA A 323 -5.38 -12.47 24.46
N PRO A 324 -6.65 -12.60 24.03
CA PRO A 324 -7.30 -13.91 23.91
C PRO A 324 -6.70 -14.79 22.79
N VAL A 325 -6.04 -14.19 21.79
CA VAL A 325 -5.50 -14.90 20.62
C VAL A 325 -4.10 -15.42 20.91
N VAL A 326 -3.20 -14.56 21.42
CA VAL A 326 -1.77 -14.87 21.63
C VAL A 326 -1.38 -15.05 23.10
N GLY A 327 -2.27 -14.73 24.04
CA GLY A 327 -2.05 -14.86 25.48
C GLY A 327 -2.42 -16.21 26.09
N ALA A 328 -2.97 -17.14 25.28
CA ALA A 328 -3.38 -18.47 25.73
C ALA A 328 -2.33 -19.57 25.44
N ALA A 329 -1.10 -19.17 25.03
CA ALA A 329 -0.01 -20.09 24.72
C ALA A 329 0.93 -20.26 25.92
#